data_72787c6f45f0916ccf49dd6edc7d2eaf
#
_entry.id   72787c6f45f0916ccf49dd6edc7d2eaf
#
_cell.length_a   1.000
_cell.length_b   1.000
_cell.length_c   1.000
_cell.angle_alpha   90.00
_cell.angle_beta   90.00
_cell.angle_gamma   90.00
#
_symmetry.space_group_name_H-M   'P 1'
#
loop_
_entity.id
_entity.type
_entity.pdbx_description
1 polymer ?
#
loop_
_entity_poly.entity_id
_entity_poly.type
_entity_poly.pdbx_seq_one_letter_code
_entity_poly.pdbx_strand_id
1 'polypeptide(L)'
;MMSWSSSLLLTLVCLTNLSTIAQTSGLKEPELSAPQKVVVIRKIATLKSPADRHVAEGWSNAKKVAELLCRPAALSALRRQTPGVDRVFLGTDDPHTLNLESNRRLTGSGEFRTEKGWQNFTFACELDPETGGVVSFRPVRASMKP
;
A
#
# COMPACT_ATOMS: atom_id res chain seq x y z
N MET A 1 41.80 66.31 -35.46
CA MET A 1 42.23 66.30 -34.05
C MET A 1 41.31 65.49 -33.28
N MET A 2 41.79 64.57 -32.54
CA MET A 2 41.39 63.35 -31.88
C MET A 2 39.99 63.37 -31.25
N SER A 3 39.14 62.52 -31.79
CA SER A 3 37.86 62.21 -31.20
C SER A 3 37.93 60.77 -30.58
N TRP A 4 37.82 60.70 -29.31
CA TRP A 4 37.76 59.43 -28.60
C TRP A 4 36.30 59.05 -28.39
N SER A 5 35.87 58.02 -29.10
CA SER A 5 34.58 57.39 -28.89
C SER A 5 34.75 56.30 -27.88
N SER A 6 34.22 56.50 -26.67
CA SER A 6 34.09 55.47 -25.65
C SER A 6 32.82 54.61 -25.90
N SER A 7 33.02 53.39 -26.37
CA SER A 7 31.95 52.41 -26.48
C SER A 7 31.71 51.76 -25.11
N LEU A 8 30.59 52.11 -24.51
CA LEU A 8 30.06 51.37 -23.32
C LEU A 8 29.45 50.06 -23.80
N LEU A 9 30.10 48.96 -23.49
CA LEU A 9 29.54 47.63 -23.60
C LEU A 9 28.63 47.36 -22.40
N LEU A 10 27.32 47.38 -22.63
CA LEU A 10 26.32 46.92 -21.66
C LEU A 10 26.27 45.40 -21.70
N THR A 11 26.90 44.74 -20.72
CA THR A 11 26.75 43.31 -20.51
C THR A 11 25.40 43.04 -19.83
N LEU A 12 24.46 42.54 -20.63
CA LEU A 12 23.16 42.06 -20.14
C LEU A 12 23.35 40.72 -19.45
N VAL A 13 23.36 40.71 -18.11
CA VAL A 13 23.39 39.49 -17.31
C VAL A 13 21.97 38.90 -17.30
N CYS A 14 21.73 37.90 -18.14
CA CYS A 14 20.55 37.08 -18.06
C CYS A 14 20.62 36.18 -16.80
N LEU A 15 19.95 36.60 -15.74
CA LEU A 15 19.65 35.77 -14.58
C LEU A 15 18.58 34.73 -14.99
N THR A 16 19.02 33.55 -15.40
CA THR A 16 18.14 32.43 -15.57
C THR A 16 17.78 31.89 -14.18
N ASN A 17 16.57 32.24 -13.70
CA ASN A 17 15.97 31.60 -12.54
C ASN A 17 15.67 30.13 -12.90
N LEU A 18 16.56 29.24 -12.52
CA LEU A 18 16.23 27.79 -12.44
C LEU A 18 15.23 27.63 -11.30
N SER A 19 13.94 27.64 -11.64
CA SER A 19 12.91 27.13 -10.75
C SER A 19 13.13 25.63 -10.63
N THR A 20 13.79 25.23 -9.55
CA THR A 20 13.86 23.84 -9.13
C THR A 20 12.44 23.43 -8.73
N ILE A 21 11.70 22.86 -9.68
CA ILE A 21 10.46 22.18 -9.38
C ILE A 21 10.88 20.97 -8.51
N ALA A 22 10.70 21.08 -7.21
CA ALA A 22 10.74 19.93 -6.32
C ALA A 22 9.62 18.98 -6.78
N GLN A 23 9.99 17.99 -7.59
CA GLN A 23 9.15 16.87 -7.88
C GLN A 23 8.98 16.13 -6.55
N THR A 24 7.88 16.37 -5.88
CA THR A 24 7.35 15.46 -4.87
C THR A 24 7.04 14.17 -5.61
N SER A 25 8.03 13.29 -5.67
CA SER A 25 7.83 11.90 -6.08
C SER A 25 6.95 11.28 -5.00
N GLY A 26 5.64 11.44 -5.14
CA GLY A 26 4.70 10.57 -4.47
C GLY A 26 5.15 9.16 -4.83
N LEU A 27 5.62 8.40 -3.84
CA LEU A 27 6.08 7.04 -4.05
C LEU A 27 4.91 6.29 -4.69
N LYS A 28 5.03 6.03 -6.00
CA LYS A 28 4.02 5.28 -6.73
C LYS A 28 3.94 3.90 -6.08
N GLU A 29 2.74 3.52 -5.67
CA GLU A 29 2.51 2.22 -5.08
C GLU A 29 3.01 1.09 -6.01
N PRO A 30 3.64 0.03 -5.49
CA PRO A 30 4.12 -1.08 -6.30
C PRO A 30 3.04 -1.69 -7.18
N GLU A 31 3.39 -2.00 -8.41
CA GLU A 31 2.49 -2.66 -9.35
C GLU A 31 2.33 -4.15 -9.00
N LEU A 32 1.12 -4.65 -9.10
CA LEU A 32 0.82 -6.07 -9.02
C LEU A 32 1.29 -6.80 -10.29
N SER A 33 1.73 -8.03 -10.16
CA SER A 33 2.03 -8.89 -11.30
C SER A 33 0.76 -9.22 -12.11
N ALA A 34 0.93 -9.68 -13.34
CA ALA A 34 -0.20 -10.09 -14.18
C ALA A 34 -1.05 -11.19 -13.52
N PRO A 35 -0.48 -12.28 -12.96
CA PRO A 35 -1.26 -13.28 -12.23
C PRO A 35 -2.01 -12.70 -11.02
N GLN A 36 -1.38 -11.81 -10.24
CA GLN A 36 -2.04 -11.17 -9.11
C GLN A 36 -3.24 -10.31 -9.54
N LYS A 37 -3.09 -9.53 -10.62
CA LYS A 37 -4.19 -8.74 -11.19
C LYS A 37 -5.37 -9.64 -11.60
N VAL A 38 -5.11 -10.77 -12.24
CA VAL A 38 -6.14 -11.75 -12.62
C VAL A 38 -6.87 -12.29 -11.39
N VAL A 39 -6.13 -12.68 -10.34
CA VAL A 39 -6.74 -13.18 -9.09
C VAL A 39 -7.58 -12.09 -8.41
N VAL A 40 -7.08 -10.87 -8.32
CA VAL A 40 -7.80 -9.72 -7.75
C VAL A 40 -9.11 -9.45 -8.51
N ILE A 41 -9.06 -9.36 -9.85
CA ILE A 41 -10.25 -9.15 -10.68
C ILE A 41 -11.29 -10.24 -10.45
N ARG A 42 -10.86 -11.51 -10.43
CA ARG A 42 -11.75 -12.65 -10.17
C ARG A 42 -12.40 -12.55 -8.78
N LYS A 43 -11.64 -12.20 -7.75
CA LYS A 43 -12.17 -12.04 -6.40
C LYS A 43 -13.15 -10.88 -6.27
N ILE A 44 -12.88 -9.75 -6.93
CA ILE A 44 -13.83 -8.63 -7.00
C ILE A 44 -15.13 -9.09 -7.64
N ALA A 45 -15.07 -9.84 -8.74
CA ALA A 45 -16.24 -10.35 -9.43
C ALA A 45 -17.12 -11.27 -8.56
N THR A 46 -16.56 -11.90 -7.52
CA THR A 46 -17.31 -12.74 -6.57
C THR A 46 -17.99 -11.98 -5.45
N LEU A 47 -17.75 -10.68 -5.29
CA LEU A 47 -18.44 -9.85 -4.30
C LEU A 47 -19.92 -9.77 -4.65
N LYS A 48 -20.78 -9.95 -3.64
CA LYS A 48 -22.22 -10.10 -3.83
C LYS A 48 -22.89 -8.86 -4.41
N SER A 49 -22.52 -7.70 -3.88
CA SER A 49 -23.13 -6.43 -4.24
C SER A 49 -22.40 -5.78 -5.42
N PRO A 50 -23.10 -5.27 -6.44
CA PRO A 50 -22.51 -4.43 -7.49
C PRO A 50 -21.82 -3.19 -6.92
N ALA A 51 -22.37 -2.59 -5.85
CA ALA A 51 -21.76 -1.44 -5.18
C ALA A 51 -20.43 -1.80 -4.55
N ASP A 52 -20.32 -2.97 -3.87
CA ASP A 52 -19.07 -3.44 -3.29
C ASP A 52 -18.01 -3.70 -4.36
N ARG A 53 -18.39 -4.25 -5.50
CA ARG A 53 -17.48 -4.44 -6.63
C ARG A 53 -16.90 -3.12 -7.12
N HIS A 54 -17.77 -2.14 -7.34
CA HIS A 54 -17.37 -0.81 -7.80
C HIS A 54 -16.41 -0.12 -6.80
N VAL A 55 -16.71 -0.21 -5.51
CA VAL A 55 -15.82 0.30 -4.45
C VAL A 55 -14.47 -0.42 -4.47
N ALA A 56 -14.46 -1.75 -4.58
CA ALA A 56 -13.23 -2.55 -4.57
C ALA A 56 -12.36 -2.31 -5.82
N GLU A 57 -12.95 -1.99 -6.96
CA GLU A 57 -12.20 -1.59 -8.16
C GLU A 57 -11.38 -0.33 -7.93
N GLY A 58 -11.88 0.62 -7.13
CA GLY A 58 -11.22 1.87 -6.79
C GLY A 58 -10.16 1.77 -5.67
N TRP A 59 -10.01 0.62 -4.99
CA TRP A 59 -9.01 0.47 -3.94
C TRP A 59 -7.58 0.57 -4.46
N SER A 60 -6.66 1.01 -3.59
CA SER A 60 -5.21 0.91 -3.82
C SER A 60 -4.77 -0.55 -3.99
N ASN A 61 -3.58 -0.79 -4.55
CA ASN A 61 -3.04 -2.14 -4.64
C ASN A 61 -2.83 -2.77 -3.26
N ALA A 62 -2.34 -2.01 -2.28
CA ALA A 62 -2.20 -2.47 -0.89
C ALA A 62 -3.54 -2.93 -0.32
N LYS A 63 -4.62 -2.15 -0.50
CA LYS A 63 -5.96 -2.51 -0.01
C LYS A 63 -6.52 -3.73 -0.73
N LYS A 64 -6.36 -3.84 -2.04
CA LYS A 64 -6.76 -5.02 -2.82
C LYS A 64 -6.04 -6.28 -2.33
N VAL A 65 -4.73 -6.20 -2.13
CA VAL A 65 -3.92 -7.32 -1.62
C VAL A 65 -4.36 -7.68 -0.20
N ALA A 66 -4.52 -6.70 0.68
CA ALA A 66 -4.96 -6.93 2.06
C ALA A 66 -6.30 -7.68 2.11
N GLU A 67 -7.32 -7.13 1.49
CA GLU A 67 -8.70 -7.63 1.60
C GLU A 67 -8.94 -8.92 0.79
N LEU A 68 -8.40 -8.99 -0.42
CA LEU A 68 -8.73 -10.06 -1.35
C LEU A 68 -7.76 -11.23 -1.32
N LEU A 69 -6.49 -11.00 -0.97
CA LEU A 69 -5.46 -12.04 -0.94
C LEU A 69 -5.08 -12.43 0.48
N CYS A 70 -4.66 -11.48 1.32
CA CYS A 70 -4.09 -11.77 2.62
C CYS A 70 -5.12 -12.09 3.72
N ARG A 71 -6.30 -11.47 3.70
CA ARG A 71 -7.31 -11.61 4.76
C ARG A 71 -7.77 -13.06 5.03
N PRO A 72 -8.03 -13.92 4.03
CA PRO A 72 -8.35 -15.34 4.28
C PRO A 72 -7.21 -16.08 4.98
N ALA A 73 -5.96 -15.83 4.60
CA ALA A 73 -4.79 -16.42 5.23
C ALA A 73 -4.57 -15.87 6.66
N ALA A 74 -4.86 -14.58 6.88
CA ALA A 74 -4.82 -13.95 8.20
C ALA A 74 -5.79 -14.63 9.19
N LEU A 75 -7.04 -14.82 8.78
CA LEU A 75 -8.05 -15.47 9.61
C LEU A 75 -7.62 -16.90 9.99
N SER A 76 -7.11 -17.65 9.03
CA SER A 76 -6.58 -19.00 9.24
C SER A 76 -5.39 -19.01 10.22
N ALA A 77 -4.44 -18.09 10.04
CA ALA A 77 -3.25 -18.01 10.90
C ALA A 77 -3.60 -17.61 12.34
N LEU A 78 -4.48 -16.62 12.49
CA LEU A 78 -4.93 -16.15 13.80
C LEU A 78 -5.72 -17.20 14.58
N ARG A 79 -6.59 -17.95 13.90
CA ARG A 79 -7.34 -19.06 14.52
C ARG A 79 -6.44 -20.15 15.06
N ARG A 80 -5.31 -20.44 14.41
CA ARG A 80 -4.32 -21.39 14.93
C ARG A 80 -3.62 -20.92 16.21
N GLN A 81 -3.44 -19.59 16.35
CA GLN A 81 -2.76 -18.99 17.49
C GLN A 81 -3.71 -18.59 18.62
N THR A 82 -4.97 -18.30 18.29
CA THR A 82 -5.96 -17.78 19.24
C THR A 82 -7.30 -18.44 18.97
N PRO A 83 -7.72 -19.38 19.81
CA PRO A 83 -9.07 -19.95 19.72
C PRO A 83 -10.14 -18.85 19.82
N GLY A 84 -11.23 -19.01 19.07
CA GLY A 84 -12.37 -18.10 19.12
C GLY A 84 -12.24 -16.84 18.24
N VAL A 85 -11.20 -16.73 17.42
CA VAL A 85 -11.13 -15.66 16.40
C VAL A 85 -12.20 -15.89 15.34
N ASP A 86 -13.14 -14.94 15.23
CA ASP A 86 -14.25 -15.01 14.26
C ASP A 86 -14.15 -13.97 13.15
N ARG A 87 -13.42 -12.88 13.38
CA ARG A 87 -13.28 -11.78 12.42
C ARG A 87 -11.88 -11.17 12.44
N VAL A 88 -11.41 -10.74 11.27
CA VAL A 88 -10.16 -10.01 11.09
C VAL A 88 -10.34 -8.88 10.09
N PHE A 89 -9.72 -7.74 10.38
CA PHE A 89 -9.53 -6.62 9.47
C PHE A 89 -8.04 -6.37 9.29
N LEU A 90 -7.62 -6.10 8.06
CA LEU A 90 -6.26 -5.71 7.71
C LEU A 90 -6.27 -4.25 7.27
N GLY A 91 -5.43 -3.43 7.92
CA GLY A 91 -5.46 -1.99 7.76
C GLY A 91 -6.66 -1.35 8.44
N THR A 92 -6.65 -0.03 8.43
CA THR A 92 -7.74 0.83 8.88
C THR A 92 -8.12 1.80 7.77
N ASP A 93 -8.91 2.82 8.07
CA ASP A 93 -9.20 3.91 7.14
C ASP A 93 -7.97 4.81 6.88
N ASP A 94 -6.94 4.73 7.74
CA ASP A 94 -5.66 5.38 7.50
C ASP A 94 -4.83 4.57 6.49
N PRO A 95 -4.52 5.14 5.31
CA PRO A 95 -3.77 4.45 4.27
C PRO A 95 -2.34 4.04 4.68
N HIS A 96 -1.78 4.68 5.72
CA HIS A 96 -0.45 4.35 6.24
C HIS A 96 -0.42 3.06 7.07
N THR A 97 -1.57 2.47 7.38
CA THR A 97 -1.65 1.20 8.12
C THR A 97 -1.38 -0.03 7.26
N LEU A 98 -1.29 0.14 5.94
CA LEU A 98 -0.90 -0.88 4.97
C LEU A 98 0.30 -0.39 4.15
N ASN A 99 1.31 -1.22 4.02
CA ASN A 99 2.48 -0.93 3.20
C ASN A 99 2.77 -2.09 2.24
N LEU A 100 2.44 -1.90 0.96
CA LEU A 100 2.83 -2.82 -0.10
C LEU A 100 4.29 -2.50 -0.47
N GLU A 101 5.24 -3.25 0.08
CA GLU A 101 6.68 -3.05 -0.16
C GLU A 101 7.06 -3.42 -1.60
N SER A 102 6.41 -4.45 -2.12
CA SER A 102 6.55 -4.94 -3.49
C SER A 102 5.38 -5.86 -3.83
N ASN A 103 5.33 -6.38 -5.05
CA ASN A 103 4.36 -7.44 -5.41
C ASN A 103 4.61 -8.78 -4.68
N ARG A 104 5.61 -8.85 -3.79
CA ARG A 104 5.95 -10.05 -2.99
C ARG A 104 5.61 -9.90 -1.52
N ARG A 105 5.35 -8.68 -1.02
CA ARG A 105 5.21 -8.47 0.41
C ARG A 105 4.30 -7.29 0.74
N LEU A 106 3.32 -7.56 1.59
CA LEU A 106 2.49 -6.56 2.26
C LEU A 106 2.75 -6.63 3.76
N THR A 107 3.00 -5.51 4.38
CA THR A 107 3.08 -5.36 5.83
C THR A 107 2.03 -4.38 6.32
N GLY A 108 1.71 -4.43 7.60
CA GLY A 108 0.76 -3.47 8.17
C GLY A 108 0.29 -3.83 9.57
N SER A 109 -0.74 -3.12 9.98
CA SER A 109 -1.48 -3.39 11.21
C SER A 109 -2.88 -3.88 10.89
N GLY A 110 -3.51 -4.52 11.86
CA GLY A 110 -4.86 -5.03 11.75
C GLY A 110 -5.47 -5.30 13.12
N GLU A 111 -6.71 -5.72 13.10
CA GLU A 111 -7.47 -6.07 14.28
C GLU A 111 -8.17 -7.42 14.07
N PHE A 112 -8.24 -8.22 15.12
CA PHE A 112 -9.05 -9.43 15.14
C PHE A 112 -9.99 -9.43 16.33
N ARG A 113 -11.09 -10.12 16.18
CA ARG A 113 -12.12 -10.22 17.21
C ARG A 113 -12.17 -11.63 17.79
N THR A 114 -12.34 -11.67 19.13
CA THR A 114 -12.72 -12.87 19.90
C THR A 114 -13.92 -12.53 20.80
N GLU A 115 -14.40 -13.48 21.57
CA GLU A 115 -15.41 -13.22 22.62
C GLU A 115 -14.97 -12.16 23.64
N LYS A 116 -13.65 -11.98 23.83
CA LYS A 116 -13.06 -10.96 24.72
C LYS A 116 -12.96 -9.58 24.10
N GLY A 117 -13.39 -9.40 22.85
CA GLY A 117 -13.36 -8.14 22.11
C GLY A 117 -12.27 -8.06 21.05
N TRP A 118 -11.98 -6.85 20.60
CA TRP A 118 -11.01 -6.55 19.55
C TRP A 118 -9.59 -6.47 20.08
N GLN A 119 -8.65 -6.98 19.33
CA GLN A 119 -7.22 -6.96 19.65
C GLN A 119 -6.41 -6.54 18.42
N ASN A 120 -5.45 -5.64 18.65
CA ASN A 120 -4.55 -5.15 17.60
C ASN A 120 -3.40 -6.14 17.35
N PHE A 121 -2.91 -6.17 16.12
CA PHE A 121 -1.72 -6.90 15.74
C PHE A 121 -1.04 -6.20 14.55
N THR A 122 0.23 -6.51 14.33
CA THR A 122 0.93 -6.22 13.09
C THR A 122 1.13 -7.51 12.30
N PHE A 123 1.41 -7.39 11.01
CA PHE A 123 1.57 -8.58 10.17
C PHE A 123 2.55 -8.38 9.02
N ALA A 124 3.01 -9.51 8.51
CA ALA A 124 3.64 -9.62 7.21
C ALA A 124 2.93 -10.71 6.39
N CYS A 125 2.53 -10.37 5.18
CA CYS A 125 1.91 -11.26 4.21
C CYS A 125 2.85 -11.41 3.02
N GLU A 126 3.40 -12.60 2.83
CA GLU A 126 4.26 -12.93 1.69
C GLU A 126 3.40 -13.42 0.51
N LEU A 127 3.68 -12.89 -0.65
CA LEU A 127 2.92 -13.12 -1.88
C LEU A 127 3.77 -13.82 -2.93
N ASP A 128 3.12 -14.63 -3.74
CA ASP A 128 3.72 -15.21 -4.93
C ASP A 128 3.25 -14.45 -6.18
N PRO A 129 4.13 -13.68 -6.84
CA PRO A 129 3.75 -12.96 -8.04
C PRO A 129 3.53 -13.86 -9.27
N GLU A 130 3.98 -15.10 -9.24
CA GLU A 130 3.82 -16.04 -10.35
C GLU A 130 2.45 -16.71 -10.35
N THR A 131 1.93 -17.01 -9.17
CA THR A 131 0.61 -17.63 -9.01
C THR A 131 -0.49 -16.63 -8.62
N GLY A 132 -0.12 -15.48 -8.10
CA GLY A 132 -1.04 -14.50 -7.50
C GLY A 132 -1.56 -14.90 -6.12
N GLY A 133 -0.99 -15.95 -5.52
CA GLY A 133 -1.39 -16.48 -4.22
C GLY A 133 -0.64 -15.86 -3.04
N VAL A 134 -0.99 -16.34 -1.83
CA VAL A 134 -0.30 -16.03 -0.58
C VAL A 134 0.62 -17.20 -0.24
N VAL A 135 1.90 -16.91 -0.02
CA VAL A 135 2.91 -17.88 0.43
C VAL A 135 2.78 -18.11 1.93
N SER A 136 2.72 -17.03 2.69
CA SER A 136 2.59 -17.11 4.15
C SER A 136 1.97 -15.84 4.74
N PHE A 137 1.34 -15.98 5.89
CA PHE A 137 0.86 -14.87 6.70
C PHE A 137 1.37 -15.03 8.13
N ARG A 138 2.06 -14.02 8.63
CA ARG A 138 2.65 -14.00 9.97
C ARG A 138 2.08 -12.85 10.79
N PRO A 139 1.12 -13.12 11.69
CA PRO A 139 0.66 -12.12 12.64
C PRO A 139 1.65 -12.01 13.81
N VAL A 140 1.93 -10.77 14.21
CA VAL A 140 2.71 -10.44 15.41
C VAL A 140 1.79 -9.65 16.33
N ARG A 141 1.46 -10.21 17.48
CA ARG A 141 0.65 -9.50 18.47
C ARG A 141 1.43 -8.34 19.08
N ALA A 142 0.74 -7.24 19.30
CA ALA A 142 1.28 -6.23 20.19
C ALA A 142 1.49 -6.89 21.57
N SER A 143 2.72 -6.84 22.09
CA SER A 143 2.98 -7.28 23.45
C SER A 143 2.07 -6.49 24.36
N MET A 144 1.18 -7.17 25.10
CA MET A 144 0.46 -6.52 26.18
C MET A 144 1.54 -6.07 27.18
N LYS A 145 1.74 -4.76 27.23
CA LYS A 145 2.59 -4.17 28.26
C LYS A 145 1.90 -4.46 29.60
N PRO A 146 2.58 -5.09 30.55
CA PRO A 146 2.00 -5.39 31.86
C PRO A 146 1.58 -4.12 32.58
#